data_86c620a7d15d17a90d89e654535e0f6e
#
_entry.id   86c620a7d15d17a90d89e654535e0f6e
#
_cell.length_a   1.000
_cell.length_b   1.000
_cell.length_c   1.000
_cell.angle_alpha   90.00
_cell.angle_beta   90.00
_cell.angle_gamma   90.00
#
_symmetry.space_group_name_H-M   'P 1'
#
loop_
_entity.id
_entity.type
_entity.pdbx_description
1 polymer ?
#
loop_
_entity_poly.entity_id
_entity_poly.type
_entity_poly.pdbx_seq_one_letter_code
_entity_poly.pdbx_strand_id
1 'polypeptide(L)'
;SEKCDSSKVAQQVFSSMYDSITTQEIDTLSAEICVGMITSEPDYEVLATRIIASNIHKVCPNNFHLAMKKLQKAGVVTDEVVEVSQQVKDEIKSDRDFDFGYFGLKTLEKGYLQRVDGKLIETPQYLFMRVAVGIHGKDIPSVLDTYDKMSQGLFIHATPTLFNAGTPRPQMSSCFLIANKEDSIDGIYGTLTECAQISKWAGGIGMHIHDIRANKSRIRGTNGQSDGIIPMLRVFNATARYVNQAGRRKGSIAVYIEPWHADIMDFLELRLNQGDEEARCRDLFSAMWIPDLFMKRVEEGGKWSLFCPDTAKGLSDVYGEEFDALYTKYEEEGLAHSTVQAAEVWKAILRSQTETGTPYMLYKDACNAKSNQKNL
;
A
#
# COMPACT_ATOMS: atom_id res chain seq x y z
N SER A 1 5.11 -34.01 13.61
CA SER A 1 5.90 -34.61 12.56
C SER A 1 6.86 -35.62 13.18
N GLU A 2 7.07 -36.78 12.57
CA GLU A 2 8.04 -37.80 13.02
C GLU A 2 9.48 -37.32 12.94
N LYS A 3 9.74 -36.22 12.20
CA LYS A 3 11.06 -35.64 12.00
C LYS A 3 11.45 -34.59 13.05
N CYS A 4 10.51 -34.10 13.84
CA CYS A 4 10.80 -33.16 14.92
C CYS A 4 11.17 -33.88 16.21
N ASP A 5 12.32 -33.54 16.80
CA ASP A 5 12.72 -34.01 18.11
C ASP A 5 12.07 -33.17 19.21
N SER A 6 10.96 -33.69 19.74
CA SER A 6 10.20 -33.03 20.80
C SER A 6 10.99 -32.89 22.11
N SER A 7 11.89 -33.85 22.40
CA SER A 7 12.74 -33.81 23.60
C SER A 7 13.73 -32.66 23.55
N LYS A 8 14.33 -32.42 22.38
CA LYS A 8 15.23 -31.28 22.14
C LYS A 8 14.51 -29.94 22.30
N VAL A 9 13.30 -29.82 21.75
CA VAL A 9 12.49 -28.62 21.95
C VAL A 9 12.17 -28.41 23.42
N ALA A 10 11.69 -29.45 24.11
CA ALA A 10 11.35 -29.38 25.54
C ALA A 10 12.55 -28.98 26.42
N GLN A 11 13.73 -29.51 26.13
CA GLN A 11 14.98 -29.14 26.87
C GLN A 11 15.32 -27.65 26.65
N GLN A 12 15.21 -27.13 25.42
CA GLN A 12 15.50 -25.74 25.15
C GLN A 12 14.46 -24.81 25.80
N VAL A 13 13.19 -25.18 25.77
CA VAL A 13 12.11 -24.44 26.48
C VAL A 13 12.43 -24.41 27.97
N PHE A 14 12.69 -25.55 28.58
CA PHE A 14 13.02 -25.64 30.01
C PHE A 14 14.22 -24.78 30.42
N SER A 15 15.28 -24.79 29.60
CA SER A 15 16.48 -23.99 29.88
C SER A 15 16.29 -22.49 29.72
N SER A 16 15.23 -22.07 28.99
CA SER A 16 14.90 -20.66 28.71
C SER A 16 13.74 -20.13 29.57
N MET A 17 13.14 -20.98 30.42
CA MET A 17 12.08 -20.59 31.35
C MET A 17 12.59 -19.69 32.46
N TYR A 18 11.76 -18.78 32.92
CA TYR A 18 12.00 -17.90 34.06
C TYR A 18 10.86 -18.00 35.08
N ASP A 19 11.09 -17.50 36.30
CA ASP A 19 10.09 -17.55 37.36
C ASP A 19 8.81 -16.83 36.98
N SER A 20 7.69 -17.46 37.30
CA SER A 20 6.33 -16.93 37.03
C SER A 20 5.96 -16.82 35.56
N ILE A 21 6.66 -17.52 34.65
CA ILE A 21 6.25 -17.60 33.21
C ILE A 21 4.86 -18.23 33.12
N THR A 22 4.00 -17.62 32.33
CA THR A 22 2.63 -18.11 32.08
C THR A 22 2.64 -19.25 31.06
N THR A 23 1.60 -20.09 31.06
CA THR A 23 1.44 -21.17 30.04
C THR A 23 1.37 -20.62 28.62
N GLN A 24 0.82 -19.43 28.43
CA GLN A 24 0.77 -18.76 27.12
C GLN A 24 2.17 -18.31 26.66
N GLU A 25 2.99 -17.83 27.57
CA GLU A 25 4.39 -17.48 27.27
C GLU A 25 5.23 -18.72 26.99
N ILE A 26 4.98 -19.83 27.68
CA ILE A 26 5.62 -21.13 27.36
C ILE A 26 5.25 -21.60 25.95
N ASP A 27 3.98 -21.52 25.56
CA ASP A 27 3.55 -21.84 24.20
C ASP A 27 4.25 -20.94 23.16
N THR A 28 4.33 -19.63 23.43
CA THR A 28 5.04 -18.68 22.54
C THR A 28 6.52 -19.00 22.42
N LEU A 29 7.19 -19.19 23.55
CA LEU A 29 8.61 -19.57 23.62
C LEU A 29 8.88 -20.89 22.88
N SER A 30 7.99 -21.87 23.04
CA SER A 30 8.08 -23.15 22.33
C SER A 30 8.01 -23.01 20.82
N ALA A 31 7.11 -22.15 20.33
CA ALA A 31 6.99 -21.85 18.92
C ALA A 31 8.22 -21.11 18.37
N GLU A 32 8.76 -20.12 19.11
CA GLU A 32 9.95 -19.37 18.72
C GLU A 32 11.20 -20.26 18.65
N ILE A 33 11.36 -21.20 19.61
CA ILE A 33 12.43 -22.20 19.59
C ILE A 33 12.31 -23.09 18.35
N CYS A 34 11.09 -23.57 18.02
CA CYS A 34 10.86 -24.33 16.80
C CYS A 34 11.24 -23.54 15.55
N VAL A 35 10.90 -22.26 15.48
CA VAL A 35 11.28 -21.37 14.36
C VAL A 35 12.80 -21.27 14.22
N GLY A 36 13.52 -21.16 15.31
CA GLY A 36 14.99 -21.17 15.32
C GLY A 36 15.62 -22.47 14.76
N MET A 37 14.84 -23.56 14.73
CA MET A 37 15.29 -24.88 14.26
C MET A 37 14.89 -25.20 12.81
N ILE A 38 14.16 -24.32 12.11
CA ILE A 38 13.66 -24.54 10.72
C ILE A 38 14.82 -24.81 9.75
N THR A 39 15.97 -24.17 9.94
CA THR A 39 17.14 -24.36 9.08
C THR A 39 17.72 -25.78 9.17
N SER A 40 17.51 -26.49 10.29
CA SER A 40 17.94 -27.85 10.47
C SER A 40 16.93 -28.88 9.99
N GLU A 41 15.64 -28.61 10.17
CA GLU A 41 14.54 -29.46 9.72
C GLU A 41 13.29 -28.58 9.48
N PRO A 42 12.83 -28.43 8.23
CA PRO A 42 11.68 -27.56 7.89
C PRO A 42 10.38 -27.89 8.63
N ASP A 43 10.17 -29.15 9.02
CA ASP A 43 8.96 -29.57 9.74
C ASP A 43 8.76 -28.87 11.10
N TYR A 44 9.81 -28.24 11.65
CA TYR A 44 9.67 -27.40 12.84
C TYR A 44 8.80 -26.15 12.61
N GLU A 45 8.67 -25.67 11.37
CA GLU A 45 7.71 -24.61 11.04
C GLU A 45 6.27 -25.07 11.29
N VAL A 46 5.93 -26.29 10.85
CA VAL A 46 4.60 -26.89 11.08
C VAL A 46 4.31 -27.02 12.57
N LEU A 47 5.30 -27.45 13.35
CA LEU A 47 5.14 -27.56 14.81
C LEU A 47 4.92 -26.19 15.45
N ALA A 48 5.73 -25.19 15.08
CA ALA A 48 5.58 -23.82 15.56
C ALA A 48 4.19 -23.24 15.22
N THR A 49 3.74 -23.43 13.99
CA THR A 49 2.41 -22.99 13.54
C THR A 49 1.30 -23.61 14.37
N ARG A 50 1.35 -24.92 14.59
CA ARG A 50 0.34 -25.63 15.38
C ARG A 50 0.27 -25.16 16.83
N ILE A 51 1.41 -24.85 17.44
CA ILE A 51 1.47 -24.30 18.80
C ILE A 51 0.78 -22.93 18.84
N ILE A 52 1.11 -22.02 17.91
CA ILE A 52 0.52 -20.68 17.87
C ILE A 52 -0.99 -20.73 17.53
N ALA A 53 -1.40 -21.55 16.55
CA ALA A 53 -2.82 -21.73 16.24
C ALA A 53 -3.60 -22.23 17.46
N SER A 54 -3.07 -23.24 18.15
CA SER A 54 -3.67 -23.74 19.40
C SER A 54 -3.76 -22.65 20.47
N ASN A 55 -2.74 -21.81 20.59
CA ASN A 55 -2.74 -20.71 21.55
C ASN A 55 -3.81 -19.65 21.21
N ILE A 56 -3.94 -19.29 19.94
CA ILE A 56 -5.03 -18.42 19.46
C ILE A 56 -6.40 -19.00 19.82
N HIS A 57 -6.62 -20.27 19.55
CA HIS A 57 -7.89 -20.96 19.86
C HIS A 57 -8.21 -20.98 21.34
N LYS A 58 -7.20 -21.12 22.23
CA LYS A 58 -7.39 -21.10 23.69
C LYS A 58 -7.90 -19.76 24.21
N VAL A 59 -7.50 -18.64 23.61
CA VAL A 59 -7.84 -17.29 24.10
C VAL A 59 -9.07 -16.70 23.44
N CYS A 60 -9.39 -17.12 22.22
CA CYS A 60 -10.56 -16.65 21.49
C CYS A 60 -11.86 -17.32 22.01
N PRO A 61 -13.02 -16.69 21.85
CA PRO A 61 -14.30 -17.35 22.07
C PRO A 61 -14.42 -18.65 21.23
N ASN A 62 -14.96 -19.68 21.80
CA ASN A 62 -15.09 -21.00 21.18
C ASN A 62 -16.16 -21.10 20.08
N ASN A 63 -16.86 -20.01 19.78
CA ASN A 63 -17.94 -19.95 18.79
C ASN A 63 -17.91 -18.59 18.08
N PHE A 64 -18.04 -18.60 16.75
CA PHE A 64 -18.02 -17.40 15.91
C PHE A 64 -19.07 -16.36 16.34
N HIS A 65 -20.30 -16.78 16.58
CA HIS A 65 -21.36 -15.87 17.00
C HIS A 65 -21.07 -15.18 18.34
N LEU A 66 -20.49 -15.89 19.30
CA LEU A 66 -20.05 -15.30 20.57
C LEU A 66 -18.92 -14.29 20.38
N ALA A 67 -18.00 -14.58 19.47
CA ALA A 67 -16.94 -13.63 19.09
C ALA A 67 -17.54 -12.34 18.50
N MET A 68 -18.45 -12.46 17.54
CA MET A 68 -19.11 -11.29 16.92
C MET A 68 -19.94 -10.50 17.93
N LYS A 69 -20.63 -11.14 18.87
CA LYS A 69 -21.33 -10.43 19.97
C LYS A 69 -20.37 -9.61 20.85
N LYS A 70 -19.19 -10.14 21.15
CA LYS A 70 -18.18 -9.40 21.93
C LYS A 70 -17.66 -8.19 21.16
N LEU A 71 -17.38 -8.36 19.86
CA LEU A 71 -16.95 -7.27 18.99
C LEU A 71 -18.04 -6.21 18.80
N GLN A 72 -19.30 -6.59 18.67
CA GLN A 72 -20.45 -5.67 18.61
C GLN A 72 -20.57 -4.81 19.87
N LYS A 73 -20.51 -5.43 21.05
CA LYS A 73 -20.56 -4.70 22.32
C LYS A 73 -19.44 -3.68 22.46
N ALA A 74 -18.29 -3.93 21.83
CA ALA A 74 -17.16 -3.01 21.76
C ALA A 74 -17.26 -2.01 20.59
N GLY A 75 -18.33 -2.03 19.79
CA GLY A 75 -18.53 -1.14 18.65
C GLY A 75 -17.63 -1.45 17.44
N VAL A 76 -17.07 -2.65 17.36
CA VAL A 76 -16.12 -3.05 16.32
C VAL A 76 -16.82 -3.59 15.08
N VAL A 77 -17.92 -4.34 15.25
CA VAL A 77 -18.72 -4.90 14.14
C VAL A 77 -20.17 -4.43 14.20
N THR A 78 -20.87 -4.51 13.07
CA THR A 78 -22.26 -4.09 12.92
C THR A 78 -23.24 -5.12 13.50
N ASP A 79 -24.49 -4.70 13.75
CA ASP A 79 -25.58 -5.58 14.17
C ASP A 79 -25.88 -6.65 13.13
N GLU A 80 -25.79 -6.32 11.85
CA GLU A 80 -26.00 -7.26 10.74
C GLU A 80 -25.01 -8.42 10.79
N VAL A 81 -23.73 -8.17 11.08
CA VAL A 81 -22.73 -9.24 11.24
C VAL A 81 -23.12 -10.20 12.35
N VAL A 82 -23.66 -9.70 13.47
CA VAL A 82 -24.12 -10.55 14.58
C VAL A 82 -25.36 -11.37 14.20
N GLU A 83 -26.32 -10.75 13.51
CA GLU A 83 -27.52 -11.45 13.01
C GLU A 83 -27.15 -12.63 12.10
N VAL A 84 -26.31 -12.37 11.09
CA VAL A 84 -25.86 -13.39 10.13
C VAL A 84 -24.97 -14.43 10.79
N SER A 85 -24.12 -14.03 11.75
CA SER A 85 -23.20 -14.96 12.43
C SER A 85 -23.90 -16.12 13.13
N GLN A 86 -25.14 -15.94 13.57
CA GLN A 86 -25.94 -17.02 14.16
C GLN A 86 -26.29 -18.12 13.15
N GLN A 87 -26.45 -17.76 11.87
CA GLN A 87 -26.81 -18.69 10.80
C GLN A 87 -25.60 -19.48 10.27
N VAL A 88 -24.40 -18.87 10.30
CA VAL A 88 -23.19 -19.46 9.70
C VAL A 88 -22.18 -19.99 10.72
N LYS A 89 -22.47 -19.94 12.02
CA LYS A 89 -21.52 -20.31 13.09
C LYS A 89 -21.01 -21.75 13.00
N ASP A 90 -21.83 -22.66 12.49
CA ASP A 90 -21.53 -24.09 12.42
C ASP A 90 -20.76 -24.46 11.12
N GLU A 91 -20.58 -23.48 10.20
CA GLU A 91 -19.85 -23.64 8.95
C GLU A 91 -18.35 -23.34 9.08
N ILE A 92 -17.89 -22.89 10.25
CA ILE A 92 -16.50 -22.58 10.51
C ILE A 92 -15.62 -23.84 10.47
N LYS A 93 -14.56 -23.80 9.65
CA LYS A 93 -13.58 -24.89 9.52
C LYS A 93 -12.31 -24.56 10.30
N SER A 94 -12.38 -24.59 11.63
CA SER A 94 -11.31 -24.16 12.52
C SER A 94 -9.99 -24.93 12.37
N ASP A 95 -10.05 -26.16 11.86
CA ASP A 95 -8.89 -27.00 11.53
C ASP A 95 -7.99 -26.37 10.45
N ARG A 96 -8.54 -25.57 9.55
CA ARG A 96 -7.77 -24.85 8.52
C ARG A 96 -6.83 -23.80 9.10
N ASP A 97 -6.98 -23.38 10.35
CA ASP A 97 -6.03 -22.49 11.01
C ASP A 97 -4.63 -23.14 11.21
N PHE A 98 -4.58 -24.47 11.16
CA PHE A 98 -3.33 -25.23 11.26
C PHE A 98 -2.57 -25.41 9.94
N ASP A 99 -3.18 -25.00 8.82
CA ASP A 99 -2.60 -25.07 7.48
C ASP A 99 -1.76 -23.81 7.10
N PHE A 100 -1.79 -22.77 7.93
CA PHE A 100 -0.94 -21.59 7.72
C PHE A 100 0.55 -21.92 7.93
N GLY A 101 1.45 -21.16 7.28
CA GLY A 101 2.83 -21.05 7.71
C GLY A 101 2.94 -20.14 8.96
N TYR A 102 3.98 -20.35 9.75
CA TYR A 102 4.20 -19.59 11.00
C TYR A 102 4.21 -18.08 10.78
N PHE A 103 4.91 -17.60 9.76
CA PHE A 103 4.99 -16.16 9.45
C PHE A 103 3.61 -15.58 9.08
N GLY A 104 2.83 -16.29 8.27
CA GLY A 104 1.48 -15.88 7.89
C GLY A 104 0.56 -15.76 9.11
N LEU A 105 0.55 -16.78 9.97
CA LEU A 105 -0.28 -16.81 11.17
C LEU A 105 0.11 -15.70 12.16
N LYS A 106 1.42 -15.49 12.39
CA LYS A 106 1.91 -14.39 13.24
C LYS A 106 1.58 -13.01 12.67
N THR A 107 1.59 -12.88 11.35
CA THR A 107 1.18 -11.63 10.68
C THR A 107 -0.29 -11.34 10.92
N LEU A 108 -1.17 -12.35 10.77
CA LEU A 108 -2.59 -12.22 11.08
C LEU A 108 -2.82 -11.89 12.55
N GLU A 109 -2.20 -12.63 13.47
CA GLU A 109 -2.31 -12.41 14.92
C GLU A 109 -1.90 -10.99 15.33
N LYS A 110 -0.77 -10.51 14.81
CA LYS A 110 -0.21 -9.20 15.19
C LYS A 110 -1.00 -8.03 14.65
N GLY A 111 -1.49 -8.12 13.41
CA GLY A 111 -1.99 -6.94 12.69
C GLY A 111 -3.45 -7.00 12.24
N TYR A 112 -4.06 -8.19 12.11
CA TYR A 112 -5.35 -8.33 11.43
C TYR A 112 -6.51 -8.81 12.31
N LEU A 113 -6.24 -9.75 13.22
CA LEU A 113 -7.27 -10.30 14.08
C LEU A 113 -7.78 -9.25 15.08
N GLN A 114 -9.10 -9.12 15.19
CA GLN A 114 -9.73 -8.11 16.03
C GLN A 114 -9.52 -8.40 17.52
N ARG A 115 -9.32 -7.31 18.27
CA ARG A 115 -9.08 -7.35 19.72
C ARG A 115 -10.07 -6.41 20.44
N VAL A 116 -10.35 -6.74 21.67
CA VAL A 116 -11.09 -5.87 22.60
C VAL A 116 -10.23 -5.75 23.86
N ASP A 117 -9.94 -4.54 24.29
CA ASP A 117 -9.07 -4.26 25.45
C ASP A 117 -7.74 -5.05 25.42
N GLY A 118 -7.11 -5.11 24.24
CA GLY A 118 -5.87 -5.84 24.00
C GLY A 118 -6.02 -7.36 23.88
N LYS A 119 -7.17 -7.95 24.25
CA LYS A 119 -7.42 -9.39 24.16
C LYS A 119 -7.91 -9.78 22.79
N LEU A 120 -7.35 -10.87 22.25
CA LEU A 120 -7.71 -11.45 20.97
C LEU A 120 -9.13 -12.02 21.01
N ILE A 121 -9.93 -11.69 19.98
CA ILE A 121 -11.33 -12.14 19.87
C ILE A 121 -11.55 -12.98 18.60
N GLU A 122 -10.77 -12.74 17.54
CA GLU A 122 -10.88 -13.48 16.29
C GLU A 122 -9.79 -14.54 16.14
N THR A 123 -10.17 -15.70 15.58
CA THR A 123 -9.25 -16.63 14.92
C THR A 123 -9.14 -16.25 13.44
N PRO A 124 -8.17 -16.77 12.65
CA PRO A 124 -8.13 -16.55 11.21
C PRO A 124 -9.44 -16.93 10.51
N GLN A 125 -10.06 -18.05 10.88
CA GLN A 125 -11.33 -18.45 10.28
C GLN A 125 -12.47 -17.50 10.63
N TYR A 126 -12.46 -16.92 11.84
CA TYR A 126 -13.47 -15.91 12.22
C TYR A 126 -13.27 -14.61 11.43
N LEU A 127 -12.02 -14.18 11.21
CA LEU A 127 -11.69 -13.07 10.33
C LEU A 127 -12.28 -13.27 8.92
N PHE A 128 -12.03 -14.43 8.31
CA PHE A 128 -12.49 -14.71 6.95
C PHE A 128 -14.03 -14.77 6.87
N MET A 129 -14.69 -15.38 7.84
CA MET A 129 -16.15 -15.40 7.88
C MET A 129 -16.74 -14.00 8.10
N ARG A 130 -16.17 -13.19 9.00
CA ARG A 130 -16.61 -11.80 9.20
C ARG A 130 -16.45 -10.98 7.92
N VAL A 131 -15.35 -11.14 7.19
CA VAL A 131 -15.11 -10.46 5.93
C VAL A 131 -16.14 -10.87 4.89
N ALA A 132 -16.41 -12.16 4.74
CA ALA A 132 -17.43 -12.67 3.82
C ALA A 132 -18.83 -12.12 4.15
N VAL A 133 -19.22 -12.13 5.42
CA VAL A 133 -20.47 -11.51 5.89
C VAL A 133 -20.49 -10.00 5.61
N GLY A 134 -19.40 -9.30 5.89
CA GLY A 134 -19.29 -7.85 5.67
C GLY A 134 -19.39 -7.44 4.19
N ILE A 135 -19.09 -8.33 3.26
CA ILE A 135 -19.21 -8.10 1.81
C ILE A 135 -20.60 -8.44 1.29
N HIS A 136 -21.14 -9.59 1.69
CA HIS A 136 -22.36 -10.16 1.10
C HIS A 136 -23.61 -9.99 1.97
N GLY A 137 -23.48 -9.52 3.22
CA GLY A 137 -24.60 -9.30 4.12
C GLY A 137 -25.41 -10.58 4.36
N LYS A 138 -26.70 -10.55 4.01
CA LYS A 138 -27.65 -11.67 4.22
C LYS A 138 -27.67 -12.72 3.09
N ASP A 139 -26.88 -12.57 2.05
CA ASP A 139 -26.74 -13.57 0.98
C ASP A 139 -25.84 -14.72 1.47
N ILE A 140 -26.44 -15.64 2.22
CA ILE A 140 -25.72 -16.76 2.85
C ILE A 140 -24.96 -17.64 1.84
N PRO A 141 -25.51 -17.99 0.66
CA PRO A 141 -24.76 -18.74 -0.34
C PRO A 141 -23.45 -18.06 -0.74
N SER A 142 -23.48 -16.74 -1.04
CA SER A 142 -22.29 -15.96 -1.40
C SER A 142 -21.33 -15.80 -0.22
N VAL A 143 -21.83 -15.65 1.01
CA VAL A 143 -21.02 -15.63 2.23
C VAL A 143 -20.20 -16.91 2.36
N LEU A 144 -20.87 -18.08 2.25
CA LEU A 144 -20.22 -19.37 2.42
C LEU A 144 -19.22 -19.68 1.29
N ASP A 145 -19.55 -19.33 0.04
CA ASP A 145 -18.65 -19.51 -1.11
C ASP A 145 -17.38 -18.65 -0.96
N THR A 146 -17.53 -17.39 -0.59
CA THR A 146 -16.40 -16.48 -0.36
C THR A 146 -15.54 -16.91 0.83
N TYR A 147 -16.18 -17.29 1.94
CA TYR A 147 -15.48 -17.82 3.10
C TYR A 147 -14.68 -19.07 2.75
N ASP A 148 -15.30 -20.03 2.07
CA ASP A 148 -14.64 -21.30 1.74
C ASP A 148 -13.41 -21.08 0.85
N LYS A 149 -13.51 -20.24 -0.17
CA LYS A 149 -12.40 -19.91 -1.06
C LYS A 149 -11.25 -19.19 -0.34
N MET A 150 -11.52 -18.19 0.52
CA MET A 150 -10.49 -17.54 1.33
C MET A 150 -9.85 -18.50 2.32
N SER A 151 -10.66 -19.29 2.98
CA SER A 151 -10.26 -20.25 4.00
C SER A 151 -9.34 -21.36 3.46
N GLN A 152 -9.50 -21.72 2.18
CA GLN A 152 -8.61 -22.64 1.46
C GLN A 152 -7.37 -21.97 0.86
N GLY A 153 -7.22 -20.66 0.99
CA GLY A 153 -6.08 -19.91 0.42
C GLY A 153 -6.14 -19.75 -1.10
N LEU A 154 -7.32 -19.91 -1.74
CA LEU A 154 -7.47 -19.72 -3.19
C LEU A 154 -7.36 -18.25 -3.59
N PHE A 155 -7.77 -17.34 -2.71
CA PHE A 155 -7.50 -15.90 -2.81
C PHE A 155 -7.53 -15.26 -1.42
N ILE A 156 -7.05 -14.02 -1.34
CA ILE A 156 -7.16 -13.19 -0.13
C ILE A 156 -7.46 -11.75 -0.53
N HIS A 157 -8.28 -11.09 0.26
CA HIS A 157 -8.55 -9.67 0.09
C HIS A 157 -7.39 -8.79 0.56
N ALA A 158 -7.34 -7.56 0.02
CA ALA A 158 -6.38 -6.56 0.48
C ALA A 158 -6.64 -6.12 1.93
N THR A 159 -5.61 -5.57 2.55
CA THR A 159 -5.61 -5.14 3.95
C THR A 159 -6.84 -4.34 4.38
N PRO A 160 -7.30 -3.29 3.66
CA PRO A 160 -8.48 -2.53 4.09
C PRO A 160 -9.75 -3.36 4.15
N THR A 161 -9.95 -4.30 3.23
CA THR A 161 -11.08 -5.21 3.25
C THR A 161 -11.04 -6.13 4.47
N LEU A 162 -9.86 -6.73 4.74
CA LEU A 162 -9.68 -7.60 5.91
C LEU A 162 -9.92 -6.86 7.24
N PHE A 163 -9.53 -5.58 7.33
CA PHE A 163 -9.74 -4.78 8.54
C PHE A 163 -11.18 -4.30 8.70
N ASN A 164 -11.79 -3.82 7.61
CA ASN A 164 -12.96 -2.96 7.70
C ASN A 164 -14.27 -3.65 7.28
N ALA A 165 -14.22 -4.80 6.58
CA ALA A 165 -15.45 -5.50 6.22
C ALA A 165 -16.22 -5.95 7.47
N GLY A 166 -17.51 -5.64 7.52
CA GLY A 166 -18.37 -5.90 8.66
C GLY A 166 -18.23 -4.93 9.84
N THR A 167 -17.46 -3.84 9.69
CA THR A 167 -17.37 -2.77 10.69
C THR A 167 -18.35 -1.63 10.36
N PRO A 168 -18.65 -0.74 11.32
CA PRO A 168 -19.55 0.41 11.10
C PRO A 168 -19.08 1.39 10.01
N ARG A 169 -17.81 1.33 9.62
CA ARG A 169 -17.22 2.17 8.56
C ARG A 169 -16.43 1.30 7.59
N PRO A 170 -17.11 0.63 6.66
CA PRO A 170 -16.54 -0.42 5.83
C PRO A 170 -15.78 0.15 4.62
N GLN A 171 -14.74 0.96 4.85
CA GLN A 171 -13.84 1.39 3.78
C GLN A 171 -12.96 0.19 3.36
N MET A 172 -13.23 -0.37 2.17
CA MET A 172 -12.59 -1.61 1.69
C MET A 172 -11.63 -1.40 0.52
N SER A 173 -11.54 -0.20 -0.06
CA SER A 173 -10.59 0.10 -1.14
C SER A 173 -9.17 0.26 -0.62
N SER A 174 -8.21 -0.37 -1.28
CA SER A 174 -6.80 -0.33 -0.86
C SER A 174 -6.01 0.80 -1.51
N CYS A 175 -6.38 1.21 -2.72
CA CYS A 175 -5.63 2.17 -3.53
C CYS A 175 -6.56 3.16 -4.21
N PHE A 176 -6.09 4.40 -4.33
CA PHE A 176 -6.80 5.51 -4.92
C PHE A 176 -5.89 6.25 -5.88
N LEU A 177 -6.40 6.51 -7.09
CA LEU A 177 -5.76 7.41 -8.04
C LEU A 177 -6.47 8.74 -7.97
N ILE A 178 -5.71 9.81 -7.75
CA ILE A 178 -6.23 11.17 -7.67
C ILE A 178 -5.43 12.08 -8.59
N ALA A 179 -6.11 13.08 -9.16
CA ALA A 179 -5.49 14.13 -9.92
C ALA A 179 -5.26 15.35 -9.02
N ASN A 180 -4.20 16.11 -9.26
CA ASN A 180 -4.13 17.46 -8.73
C ASN A 180 -5.21 18.30 -9.45
N LYS A 181 -6.06 18.99 -8.65
CA LYS A 181 -7.28 19.63 -9.21
C LYS A 181 -6.98 20.76 -10.17
N GLU A 182 -6.01 21.59 -9.83
CA GLU A 182 -5.54 22.70 -10.64
C GLU A 182 -4.20 23.23 -10.10
N ASP A 183 -3.48 23.98 -10.96
CA ASP A 183 -2.24 24.67 -10.60
C ASP A 183 -2.53 25.98 -9.84
N SER A 184 -3.10 25.81 -8.63
CA SER A 184 -3.44 26.89 -7.69
C SER A 184 -3.25 26.42 -6.25
N ILE A 185 -3.16 27.36 -5.31
CA ILE A 185 -3.08 27.03 -3.89
C ILE A 185 -4.32 26.23 -3.45
N ASP A 186 -5.49 26.64 -3.86
CA ASP A 186 -6.74 25.95 -3.51
C ASP A 186 -6.78 24.52 -4.10
N GLY A 187 -6.35 24.34 -5.35
CA GLY A 187 -6.25 23.03 -5.99
C GLY A 187 -5.25 22.10 -5.30
N ILE A 188 -4.04 22.60 -5.04
CA ILE A 188 -2.96 21.85 -4.38
C ILE A 188 -3.36 21.44 -2.96
N TYR A 189 -3.82 22.37 -2.14
CA TYR A 189 -4.22 22.08 -0.75
C TYR A 189 -5.53 21.29 -0.66
N GLY A 190 -6.44 21.45 -1.63
CA GLY A 190 -7.61 20.59 -1.79
C GLY A 190 -7.20 19.13 -2.01
N THR A 191 -6.28 18.89 -2.93
CA THR A 191 -5.71 17.55 -3.20
C THR A 191 -4.96 17.00 -1.98
N LEU A 192 -4.19 17.83 -1.28
CA LEU A 192 -3.51 17.44 -0.03
C LEU A 192 -4.52 16.99 1.04
N THR A 193 -5.64 17.69 1.18
CA THR A 193 -6.71 17.32 2.12
C THR A 193 -7.32 15.96 1.75
N GLU A 194 -7.56 15.69 0.47
CA GLU A 194 -8.03 14.38 0.00
C GLU A 194 -7.00 13.28 0.32
N CYS A 195 -5.72 13.52 0.05
CA CYS A 195 -4.64 12.60 0.44
C CYS A 195 -4.68 12.27 1.93
N ALA A 196 -4.83 13.28 2.78
CA ALA A 196 -4.90 13.09 4.24
C ALA A 196 -6.12 12.25 4.64
N GLN A 197 -7.29 12.50 4.04
CA GLN A 197 -8.50 11.72 4.34
C GLN A 197 -8.39 10.26 3.87
N ILE A 198 -7.82 10.00 2.71
CA ILE A 198 -7.57 8.63 2.21
C ILE A 198 -6.55 7.91 3.10
N SER A 199 -5.44 8.58 3.44
CA SER A 199 -4.39 8.01 4.30
C SER A 199 -4.89 7.65 5.69
N LYS A 200 -5.80 8.44 6.27
CA LYS A 200 -6.48 8.16 7.54
C LYS A 200 -7.13 6.78 7.58
N TRP A 201 -7.61 6.28 6.44
CA TRP A 201 -8.29 4.98 6.30
C TRP A 201 -7.39 3.89 5.68
N ALA A 202 -6.07 4.06 5.75
CA ALA A 202 -5.07 3.13 5.21
C ALA A 202 -5.12 2.94 3.69
N GLY A 203 -5.70 3.88 2.94
CA GLY A 203 -5.65 3.89 1.49
C GLY A 203 -4.25 4.27 0.99
N GLY A 204 -3.70 3.50 0.03
CA GLY A 204 -2.54 3.91 -0.75
C GLY A 204 -2.96 4.92 -1.82
N ILE A 205 -2.09 5.87 -2.14
CA ILE A 205 -2.42 6.97 -3.03
C ILE A 205 -1.43 7.01 -4.19
N GLY A 206 -1.95 7.11 -5.41
CA GLY A 206 -1.20 7.52 -6.59
C GLY A 206 -1.72 8.87 -7.08
N MET A 207 -0.82 9.85 -7.21
CA MET A 207 -1.20 11.18 -7.72
C MET A 207 -0.20 11.66 -8.76
N HIS A 208 -0.68 12.34 -9.78
CA HIS A 208 0.20 13.00 -10.75
C HIS A 208 0.35 14.50 -10.44
N ILE A 209 1.49 15.06 -10.84
CA ILE A 209 1.86 16.45 -10.61
C ILE A 209 2.39 17.16 -11.86
N HIS A 210 2.28 16.51 -13.02
CA HIS A 210 2.85 17.07 -14.25
C HIS A 210 2.16 18.35 -14.72
N ASP A 211 1.01 18.71 -14.18
CA ASP A 211 0.29 19.95 -14.49
C ASP A 211 0.63 21.12 -13.56
N ILE A 212 1.48 20.90 -12.56
CA ILE A 212 1.93 21.97 -11.66
C ILE A 212 3.11 22.71 -12.29
N ARG A 213 3.04 24.04 -12.33
CA ARG A 213 4.08 24.89 -12.93
C ARG A 213 5.45 24.65 -12.31
N ALA A 214 6.46 24.76 -13.16
CA ALA A 214 7.85 24.55 -12.80
C ALA A 214 8.44 25.73 -12.02
N ASN A 215 9.61 25.50 -11.44
CA ASN A 215 10.45 26.52 -10.80
C ASN A 215 10.72 27.69 -11.75
N LYS A 216 10.74 28.92 -11.20
CA LYS A 216 10.94 30.20 -11.92
C LYS A 216 9.84 30.55 -12.94
N SER A 217 8.77 29.79 -13.07
CA SER A 217 7.64 30.18 -13.89
C SER A 217 6.87 31.34 -13.23
N ARG A 218 6.30 32.23 -14.09
CA ARG A 218 5.63 33.45 -13.62
C ARG A 218 4.30 33.14 -12.93
N ILE A 219 4.10 33.74 -11.75
CA ILE A 219 2.81 33.77 -11.05
C ILE A 219 2.09 35.05 -11.41
N ARG A 220 1.02 34.96 -12.22
CA ARG A 220 0.30 36.13 -12.75
C ARG A 220 -0.34 36.99 -11.65
N GLY A 221 -0.90 36.37 -10.60
CA GLY A 221 -1.63 37.06 -9.54
C GLY A 221 -0.75 37.91 -8.62
N THR A 222 0.49 37.50 -8.37
CA THR A 222 1.43 38.19 -7.49
C THR A 222 2.56 38.87 -8.23
N ASN A 223 2.67 38.66 -9.55
CA ASN A 223 3.81 39.01 -10.38
C ASN A 223 5.16 38.47 -9.88
N GLY A 224 5.14 37.40 -9.07
CA GLY A 224 6.29 36.67 -8.56
C GLY A 224 6.68 35.49 -9.43
N GLN A 225 7.56 34.65 -8.91
CA GLN A 225 7.99 33.40 -9.52
C GLN A 225 7.63 32.22 -8.63
N SER A 226 7.33 31.08 -9.24
CA SER A 226 7.09 29.81 -8.55
C SER A 226 8.42 29.20 -8.09
N ASP A 227 8.39 28.57 -6.92
CA ASP A 227 9.49 27.75 -6.41
C ASP A 227 9.45 26.30 -6.96
N GLY A 228 8.48 26.00 -7.84
CA GLY A 228 8.31 24.70 -8.48
C GLY A 228 7.70 23.63 -7.60
N ILE A 229 7.86 22.36 -8.03
CA ILE A 229 7.19 21.22 -7.40
C ILE A 229 7.85 20.73 -6.10
N ILE A 230 9.15 21.01 -5.88
CA ILE A 230 9.88 20.42 -4.75
C ILE A 230 9.35 20.93 -3.39
N PRO A 231 9.20 22.24 -3.14
CA PRO A 231 8.64 22.74 -1.89
C PRO A 231 7.21 22.27 -1.65
N MET A 232 6.39 22.17 -2.72
CA MET A 232 5.04 21.59 -2.65
C MET A 232 5.10 20.14 -2.17
N LEU A 233 5.94 19.29 -2.76
CA LEU A 233 6.09 17.89 -2.41
C LEU A 233 6.56 17.67 -0.96
N ARG A 234 7.32 18.60 -0.39
CA ARG A 234 7.69 18.56 1.03
C ARG A 234 6.47 18.62 1.96
N VAL A 235 5.45 19.40 1.61
CA VAL A 235 4.20 19.47 2.37
C VAL A 235 3.47 18.11 2.28
N PHE A 236 3.39 17.50 1.10
CA PHE A 236 2.82 16.15 0.94
C PHE A 236 3.63 15.10 1.71
N ASN A 237 4.95 15.19 1.70
CA ASN A 237 5.84 14.30 2.45
C ASN A 237 5.58 14.40 3.98
N ALA A 238 5.48 15.60 4.50
CA ALA A 238 5.16 15.83 5.92
C ALA A 238 3.78 15.28 6.27
N THR A 239 2.79 15.46 5.38
CA THR A 239 1.43 14.92 5.57
C THR A 239 1.42 13.39 5.55
N ALA A 240 2.15 12.76 4.63
CA ALA A 240 2.27 11.30 4.58
C ALA A 240 2.88 10.71 5.87
N ARG A 241 3.81 11.42 6.49
CA ARG A 241 4.38 11.04 7.79
C ARG A 241 3.39 11.21 8.95
N TYR A 242 2.66 12.33 8.95
CA TYR A 242 1.76 12.70 10.04
C TYR A 242 0.47 11.87 10.03
N VAL A 243 -0.16 11.72 8.88
CA VAL A 243 -1.44 11.03 8.75
C VAL A 243 -1.21 9.56 8.47
N ASN A 244 -1.18 8.76 9.53
CA ASN A 244 -1.12 7.31 9.44
C ASN A 244 -2.27 6.67 10.22
N GLN A 245 -2.61 5.42 9.90
CA GLN A 245 -3.68 4.69 10.58
C GLN A 245 -3.17 4.12 11.91
N ALA A 246 -3.00 4.98 12.93
CA ALA A 246 -2.68 4.57 14.32
C ALA A 246 -1.58 3.48 14.42
N GLY A 247 -0.53 3.58 13.58
CA GLY A 247 0.59 2.64 13.57
C GLY A 247 0.35 1.31 12.84
N ARG A 248 -0.86 1.04 12.31
CA ARG A 248 -1.15 -0.20 11.57
C ARG A 248 -0.54 -0.18 10.17
N ARG A 249 -0.62 0.95 9.46
CA ARG A 249 -0.02 1.16 8.14
C ARG A 249 0.45 2.61 8.00
N LYS A 250 1.68 2.83 7.55
CA LYS A 250 2.18 4.18 7.23
C LYS A 250 1.44 4.72 6.01
N GLY A 251 1.23 6.03 5.95
CA GLY A 251 0.76 6.71 4.75
C GLY A 251 1.69 6.43 3.58
N SER A 252 1.14 6.14 2.41
CA SER A 252 1.89 5.80 1.21
C SER A 252 1.34 6.59 0.04
N ILE A 253 2.16 7.51 -0.49
CA ILE A 253 1.80 8.36 -1.63
C ILE A 253 2.86 8.15 -2.72
N ALA A 254 2.42 7.63 -3.87
CA ALA A 254 3.22 7.57 -5.09
C ALA A 254 2.93 8.81 -5.94
N VAL A 255 3.97 9.52 -6.33
CA VAL A 255 3.87 10.76 -7.11
C VAL A 255 4.41 10.51 -8.51
N TYR A 256 3.57 10.77 -9.50
CA TYR A 256 3.84 10.53 -10.92
C TYR A 256 4.16 11.82 -11.64
N ILE A 257 5.21 11.81 -12.45
CA ILE A 257 5.60 12.90 -13.33
C ILE A 257 6.01 12.39 -14.71
N GLU A 258 5.81 13.20 -15.74
CA GLU A 258 6.32 12.92 -17.08
C GLU A 258 7.72 13.52 -17.29
N PRO A 259 8.59 12.89 -18.09
CA PRO A 259 9.98 13.30 -18.24
C PRO A 259 10.18 14.66 -18.94
N TRP A 260 9.14 15.21 -19.55
CA TRP A 260 9.19 16.54 -20.19
C TRP A 260 9.02 17.71 -19.21
N HIS A 261 8.64 17.45 -17.95
CA HIS A 261 8.49 18.52 -16.95
C HIS A 261 9.81 19.21 -16.63
N ALA A 262 9.81 20.55 -16.57
CA ALA A 262 11.05 21.31 -16.39
C ALA A 262 11.81 21.02 -15.10
N ASP A 263 11.12 20.62 -14.01
CA ASP A 263 11.73 20.27 -12.73
C ASP A 263 12.11 18.78 -12.62
N ILE A 264 12.17 18.05 -13.75
CA ILE A 264 12.39 16.60 -13.72
C ILE A 264 13.67 16.17 -13.03
N MET A 265 14.75 16.92 -13.22
CA MET A 265 16.06 16.58 -12.64
C MET A 265 16.01 16.68 -11.11
N ASP A 266 15.41 17.73 -10.58
CA ASP A 266 15.24 17.91 -9.12
C ASP A 266 14.30 16.84 -8.54
N PHE A 267 13.24 16.47 -9.28
CA PHE A 267 12.32 15.39 -8.89
C PHE A 267 13.05 14.04 -8.76
N LEU A 268 13.97 13.73 -9.64
CA LEU A 268 14.74 12.48 -9.60
C LEU A 268 15.68 12.39 -8.39
N GLU A 269 15.98 13.52 -7.75
CA GLU A 269 16.82 13.59 -6.56
C GLU A 269 16.07 13.52 -5.22
N LEU A 270 14.73 13.51 -5.23
CA LEU A 270 13.89 13.59 -4.03
C LEU A 270 14.24 12.59 -2.93
N ARG A 271 14.73 11.40 -3.27
CA ARG A 271 14.99 10.32 -2.33
C ARG A 271 16.47 10.03 -2.10
N LEU A 272 17.38 10.77 -2.72
CA LEU A 272 18.80 10.57 -2.52
C LEU A 272 19.18 10.69 -1.03
N ASN A 273 20.17 9.89 -0.61
CA ASN A 273 20.65 9.88 0.77
C ASN A 273 21.59 11.06 1.09
N GLN A 274 22.03 11.80 0.07
CA GLN A 274 23.00 12.89 0.16
C GLN A 274 22.38 14.19 -0.35
N GLY A 275 23.06 15.30 -0.09
CA GLY A 275 22.69 16.64 -0.56
C GLY A 275 21.79 17.39 0.42
N ASP A 276 21.16 18.44 -0.07
CA ASP A 276 20.32 19.33 0.73
C ASP A 276 19.04 18.64 1.19
N GLU A 277 18.84 18.51 2.50
CA GLU A 277 17.65 17.92 3.10
C GLU A 277 16.36 18.70 2.75
N GLU A 278 16.47 20.00 2.48
CA GLU A 278 15.33 20.81 2.04
C GLU A 278 14.81 20.41 0.65
N ALA A 279 15.63 19.74 -0.15
CA ALA A 279 15.27 19.19 -1.45
C ALA A 279 14.85 17.70 -1.39
N ARG A 280 14.63 17.14 -0.21
CA ARG A 280 14.33 15.70 -0.04
C ARG A 280 12.89 15.43 0.42
N CYS A 281 12.30 14.38 -0.16
CA CYS A 281 10.95 13.89 0.16
C CYS A 281 10.97 12.35 0.23
N ARG A 282 11.69 11.78 1.21
CA ARG A 282 11.99 10.34 1.27
C ARG A 282 10.80 9.45 1.63
N ASP A 283 9.72 10.02 2.19
CA ASP A 283 8.51 9.27 2.52
C ASP A 283 7.53 9.17 1.34
N LEU A 284 7.76 9.93 0.25
CA LEU A 284 7.04 9.80 -1.01
C LEU A 284 7.72 8.78 -1.92
N PHE A 285 6.93 8.10 -2.74
CA PHE A 285 7.44 7.22 -3.78
C PHE A 285 7.37 7.93 -5.12
N SER A 286 8.50 8.11 -5.78
CA SER A 286 8.54 8.72 -7.10
C SER A 286 8.23 7.72 -8.21
N ALA A 287 7.53 8.16 -9.24
CA ALA A 287 7.15 7.37 -10.41
C ALA A 287 7.27 8.20 -11.69
N MET A 288 7.75 7.57 -12.75
CA MET A 288 7.85 8.16 -14.08
C MET A 288 6.69 7.66 -14.95
N TRP A 289 6.02 8.59 -15.63
CA TRP A 289 5.02 8.32 -16.64
C TRP A 289 5.59 8.68 -18.01
N ILE A 290 6.11 7.67 -18.73
CA ILE A 290 7.06 7.82 -19.83
C ILE A 290 6.35 7.65 -21.16
N PRO A 291 6.30 8.69 -22.03
CA PRO A 291 5.85 8.55 -23.40
C PRO A 291 6.89 7.81 -24.27
N ASP A 292 6.42 7.06 -25.27
CA ASP A 292 7.29 6.29 -26.16
C ASP A 292 8.28 7.20 -26.93
N LEU A 293 7.89 8.42 -27.25
CA LEU A 293 8.76 9.42 -27.88
C LEU A 293 10.06 9.68 -27.10
N PHE A 294 9.95 9.73 -25.75
CA PHE A 294 11.14 9.89 -24.91
C PHE A 294 12.11 8.73 -25.11
N MET A 295 11.62 7.48 -25.10
CA MET A 295 12.46 6.30 -25.28
C MET A 295 13.08 6.23 -26.68
N LYS A 296 12.32 6.60 -27.71
CA LYS A 296 12.85 6.73 -29.08
C LYS A 296 14.03 7.72 -29.13
N ARG A 297 13.89 8.90 -28.52
CA ARG A 297 14.96 9.90 -28.48
C ARG A 297 16.15 9.48 -27.62
N VAL A 298 15.95 8.66 -26.59
CA VAL A 298 17.06 8.05 -25.83
C VAL A 298 17.86 7.10 -26.71
N GLU A 299 17.16 6.23 -27.46
CA GLU A 299 17.79 5.26 -28.36
C GLU A 299 18.56 5.93 -29.51
N GLU A 300 17.99 6.97 -30.09
CA GLU A 300 18.56 7.74 -31.20
C GLU A 300 19.66 8.72 -30.76
N GLY A 301 19.88 8.90 -29.45
CA GLY A 301 20.81 9.90 -28.91
C GLY A 301 20.36 11.35 -29.17
N GLY A 302 19.03 11.54 -29.22
CA GLY A 302 18.40 12.80 -29.54
C GLY A 302 18.32 13.77 -28.36
N LYS A 303 17.87 15.00 -28.67
CA LYS A 303 17.57 16.04 -27.69
C LYS A 303 16.18 15.83 -27.07
N TRP A 304 16.02 16.30 -25.86
CA TRP A 304 14.77 16.28 -25.13
C TRP A 304 14.47 17.66 -24.54
N SER A 305 13.35 18.24 -24.91
CA SER A 305 12.91 19.54 -24.46
C SER A 305 12.11 19.43 -23.16
N LEU A 306 12.46 20.26 -22.19
CA LEU A 306 11.78 20.35 -20.92
C LEU A 306 10.81 21.54 -20.93
N PHE A 307 9.58 21.32 -20.51
CA PHE A 307 8.52 22.32 -20.57
C PHE A 307 7.95 22.64 -19.19
N CYS A 308 7.48 23.86 -19.03
CA CYS A 308 6.59 24.24 -17.95
C CYS A 308 5.14 23.97 -18.39
N PRO A 309 4.29 23.28 -17.62
CA PRO A 309 2.90 23.00 -18.03
C PRO A 309 2.04 24.27 -18.14
N ASP A 310 2.40 25.38 -17.51
CA ASP A 310 1.70 26.67 -17.70
C ASP A 310 1.85 27.21 -19.13
N THR A 311 2.94 26.92 -19.82
CA THR A 311 3.21 27.34 -21.20
C THR A 311 2.90 26.24 -22.23
N ALA A 312 3.19 25.00 -21.92
CA ALA A 312 2.97 23.83 -22.79
C ALA A 312 1.77 23.00 -22.29
N LYS A 313 0.58 23.54 -22.42
CA LYS A 313 -0.66 22.94 -21.91
C LYS A 313 -1.08 21.72 -22.69
N GLY A 314 -1.68 20.76 -21.98
CA GLY A 314 -2.32 19.58 -22.58
C GLY A 314 -1.38 18.44 -22.94
N LEU A 315 -0.08 18.53 -22.68
CA LEU A 315 0.86 17.41 -22.89
C LEU A 315 0.50 16.19 -22.03
N SER A 316 0.00 16.40 -20.83
CA SER A 316 -0.48 15.36 -19.94
C SER A 316 -1.76 14.67 -20.42
N ASP A 317 -2.58 15.36 -21.22
CA ASP A 317 -3.92 14.92 -21.61
C ASP A 317 -3.91 13.99 -22.82
N VAL A 318 -2.81 13.95 -23.57
CA VAL A 318 -2.66 13.20 -24.82
C VAL A 318 -1.57 12.14 -24.72
N TYR A 319 -1.65 11.08 -25.54
CA TYR A 319 -0.65 10.00 -25.61
C TYR A 319 -0.48 9.50 -27.05
N GLY A 320 0.57 8.73 -27.32
CA GLY A 320 0.89 8.18 -28.64
C GLY A 320 1.14 9.30 -29.68
N GLU A 321 0.60 9.13 -30.88
CA GLU A 321 0.81 10.07 -31.99
C GLU A 321 0.32 11.50 -31.69
N GLU A 322 -0.74 11.65 -30.90
CA GLU A 322 -1.23 12.98 -30.48
C GLU A 322 -0.23 13.68 -29.57
N PHE A 323 0.39 12.93 -28.65
CA PHE A 323 1.47 13.46 -27.80
C PHE A 323 2.68 13.84 -28.64
N ASP A 324 3.13 12.96 -29.57
CA ASP A 324 4.27 13.20 -30.40
C ASP A 324 4.10 14.50 -31.25
N ALA A 325 2.91 14.66 -31.81
CA ALA A 325 2.56 15.86 -32.59
C ALA A 325 2.54 17.13 -31.75
N LEU A 326 1.90 17.11 -30.57
CA LEU A 326 1.78 18.28 -29.70
C LEU A 326 3.14 18.67 -29.12
N TYR A 327 3.94 17.68 -28.69
CA TYR A 327 5.27 17.88 -28.14
C TYR A 327 6.20 18.54 -29.20
N THR A 328 6.23 17.99 -30.42
CA THR A 328 7.04 18.51 -31.53
C THR A 328 6.60 19.94 -31.89
N LYS A 329 5.29 20.19 -31.94
CA LYS A 329 4.76 21.54 -32.17
C LYS A 329 5.31 22.55 -31.14
N TYR A 330 5.31 22.20 -29.86
CA TYR A 330 5.84 23.10 -28.82
C TYR A 330 7.35 23.29 -28.90
N GLU A 331 8.09 22.32 -29.40
CA GLU A 331 9.52 22.49 -29.72
C GLU A 331 9.71 23.51 -30.88
N GLU A 332 8.92 23.39 -31.94
CA GLU A 332 8.98 24.31 -33.10
C GLU A 332 8.55 25.73 -32.74
N GLU A 333 7.58 25.89 -31.85
CA GLU A 333 7.14 27.17 -31.30
C GLU A 333 8.14 27.79 -30.30
N GLY A 334 9.20 27.07 -29.91
CA GLY A 334 10.22 27.55 -28.99
C GLY A 334 9.75 27.71 -27.55
N LEU A 335 8.74 26.94 -27.14
CA LEU A 335 8.17 26.99 -25.78
C LEU A 335 8.99 26.22 -24.73
N ALA A 336 10.07 25.55 -25.14
CA ALA A 336 10.92 24.81 -24.23
C ALA A 336 11.54 25.72 -23.15
N HIS A 337 11.40 25.34 -21.89
CA HIS A 337 12.11 25.98 -20.78
C HIS A 337 13.62 25.75 -20.89
N SER A 338 14.02 24.54 -21.23
CA SER A 338 15.40 24.15 -21.54
C SER A 338 15.40 22.90 -22.42
N THR A 339 16.55 22.61 -23.04
CA THR A 339 16.72 21.40 -23.85
C THR A 339 18.00 20.69 -23.41
N VAL A 340 17.89 19.39 -23.16
CA VAL A 340 18.97 18.50 -22.70
C VAL A 340 19.13 17.31 -23.66
N GLN A 341 20.16 16.51 -23.48
CA GLN A 341 20.20 15.21 -24.15
C GLN A 341 19.22 14.25 -23.48
N ALA A 342 18.41 13.53 -24.25
CA ALA A 342 17.47 12.53 -23.67
C ALA A 342 18.21 11.49 -22.82
N ALA A 343 19.42 11.12 -23.22
CA ALA A 343 20.29 10.21 -22.49
C ALA A 343 20.73 10.76 -21.10
N GLU A 344 20.77 12.08 -20.90
CA GLU A 344 21.09 12.65 -19.58
C GLU A 344 19.95 12.42 -18.59
N VAL A 345 18.72 12.67 -19.00
CA VAL A 345 17.52 12.37 -18.17
C VAL A 345 17.44 10.88 -17.89
N TRP A 346 17.67 10.04 -18.91
CA TRP A 346 17.67 8.59 -18.74
C TRP A 346 18.73 8.11 -17.73
N LYS A 347 19.94 8.62 -17.81
CA LYS A 347 21.01 8.31 -16.83
C LYS A 347 20.65 8.75 -15.41
N ALA A 348 20.00 9.91 -15.26
CA ALA A 348 19.53 10.39 -13.97
C ALA A 348 18.45 9.47 -13.38
N ILE A 349 17.52 8.97 -14.20
CA ILE A 349 16.52 7.98 -13.80
C ILE A 349 17.21 6.70 -13.29
N LEU A 350 18.12 6.14 -14.08
CA LEU A 350 18.82 4.89 -13.71
C LEU A 350 19.67 5.07 -12.45
N ARG A 351 20.32 6.23 -12.28
CA ARG A 351 21.06 6.56 -11.07
C ARG A 351 20.13 6.58 -9.86
N SER A 352 19.01 7.28 -9.94
CA SER A 352 18.03 7.35 -8.87
C SER A 352 17.53 5.95 -8.50
N GLN A 353 17.23 5.10 -9.49
CA GLN A 353 16.80 3.71 -9.25
C GLN A 353 17.86 2.87 -8.54
N THR A 354 19.13 3.01 -8.96
CA THR A 354 20.24 2.27 -8.35
C THR A 354 20.46 2.69 -6.89
N GLU A 355 20.37 3.99 -6.60
CA GLU A 355 20.64 4.51 -5.27
C GLU A 355 19.44 4.38 -4.31
N THR A 356 18.20 4.41 -4.81
CA THR A 356 17.00 4.56 -3.97
C THR A 356 15.89 3.51 -4.20
N GLY A 357 15.98 2.73 -5.27
CA GLY A 357 14.92 1.80 -5.71
C GLY A 357 13.74 2.49 -6.42
N THR A 358 13.80 3.80 -6.63
CA THR A 358 12.77 4.60 -7.33
C THR A 358 13.43 5.54 -8.34
N PRO A 359 12.73 6.08 -9.34
CA PRO A 359 11.29 6.04 -9.57
C PRO A 359 10.78 4.71 -10.12
N TYR A 360 9.49 4.42 -9.94
CA TYR A 360 8.79 3.39 -10.71
C TYR A 360 8.73 3.81 -12.17
N MET A 361 8.78 2.82 -13.08
CA MET A 361 8.79 3.06 -14.52
C MET A 361 7.50 2.57 -15.14
N LEU A 362 6.67 3.48 -15.63
CA LEU A 362 5.42 3.19 -16.33
C LEU A 362 5.43 3.84 -17.70
N TYR A 363 5.03 3.08 -18.72
CA TYR A 363 5.00 3.52 -20.12
C TYR A 363 3.62 4.04 -20.49
N LYS A 364 3.51 5.37 -20.63
CA LYS A 364 2.28 6.14 -20.81
C LYS A 364 1.42 5.59 -21.94
N ASP A 365 2.00 5.44 -23.11
CA ASP A 365 1.26 5.12 -24.33
C ASP A 365 0.67 3.71 -24.26
N ALA A 366 1.47 2.72 -23.87
CA ALA A 366 1.02 1.34 -23.71
C ALA A 366 -0.02 1.20 -22.58
N CYS A 367 0.17 1.90 -21.44
CA CYS A 367 -0.78 1.89 -20.33
C CYS A 367 -2.13 2.45 -20.76
N ASN A 368 -2.16 3.62 -21.43
CA ASN A 368 -3.40 4.24 -21.88
C ASN A 368 -4.09 3.42 -22.97
N ALA A 369 -3.35 2.94 -23.97
CA ALA A 369 -3.90 2.14 -25.06
C ALA A 369 -4.56 0.84 -24.60
N LYS A 370 -4.03 0.22 -23.52
CA LYS A 370 -4.50 -1.08 -22.98
C LYS A 370 -5.37 -0.94 -21.72
N SER A 371 -5.64 0.28 -21.25
CA SER A 371 -6.46 0.50 -20.07
C SER A 371 -7.88 -0.05 -20.24
N ASN A 372 -8.37 -0.80 -19.26
CA ASN A 372 -9.76 -1.23 -19.21
C ASN A 372 -10.72 -0.06 -18.92
N GLN A 373 -10.20 1.07 -18.46
CA GLN A 373 -10.98 2.25 -18.04
C GLN A 373 -10.88 3.41 -19.03
N LYS A 374 -10.36 3.21 -20.23
CA LYS A 374 -10.18 4.27 -21.24
C LYS A 374 -11.48 4.91 -21.76
N ASN A 375 -12.62 4.34 -21.43
CA ASN A 375 -13.93 4.81 -21.86
C ASN A 375 -14.71 5.49 -20.71
N LEU A 376 -14.07 5.77 -19.58
CA LEU A 376 -14.65 6.46 -18.43
C LEU A 376 -14.39 7.97 -18.51
#